data_e1de23f416dfb31875213ff75604d669
#
_entry.id   e1de23f416dfb31875213ff75604d669
#
_cell.length_a   1.000
_cell.length_b   1.000
_cell.length_c   1.000
_cell.angle_alpha   90.00
_cell.angle_beta   90.00
_cell.angle_gamma   90.00
#
_symmetry.space_group_name_H-M   'P 1'
#
loop_
_entity.id
_entity.type
_entity.pdbx_description
1 polymer ?
#
loop_
_entity_poly.entity_id
_entity_poly.type
_entity_poly.pdbx_seq_one_letter_code
_entity_poly.pdbx_strand_id
1 'polypeptide(L)'
;MEAKVFIVCGKICAGKSTYTKKLIKEKKAVNLSVDEITLALFGSHCGQMHDTYCERTQNYLFNKSLQLVKTGINVILDWGFWQKEERDFAKQFFKNHNIQTELHYIDVPYEKWQQNLEKRNARILQEEAQKNPKEFSVPSDYFIDQNLAAKFHQLFEVPTPDEVDVWVK
;
A
#
# COMPACT_ATOMS: atom_id res chain seq x y z
N MET A 1 -17.59 -14.95 12.63
CA MET A 1 -16.18 -14.51 12.89
C MET A 1 -16.18 -13.01 12.89
N GLU A 2 -15.49 -12.39 13.84
CA GLU A 2 -15.34 -10.94 13.88
C GLU A 2 -14.48 -10.48 12.69
N ALA A 3 -14.83 -9.32 12.12
CA ALA A 3 -14.06 -8.74 11.04
C ALA A 3 -12.68 -8.26 11.54
N LYS A 4 -11.67 -8.37 10.68
CA LYS A 4 -10.27 -8.04 11.00
C LYS A 4 -9.71 -7.01 10.04
N VAL A 5 -8.59 -6.43 10.43
CA VAL A 5 -7.76 -5.56 9.58
C VAL A 5 -6.46 -6.28 9.22
N PHE A 6 -6.19 -6.35 7.92
CA PHE A 6 -4.95 -6.91 7.35
C PHE A 6 -4.05 -5.74 6.94
N ILE A 7 -2.87 -5.65 7.54
CA ILE A 7 -1.87 -4.64 7.24
C ILE A 7 -0.86 -5.26 6.27
N VAL A 8 -0.75 -4.74 5.05
CA VAL A 8 0.17 -5.27 4.04
C VAL A 8 1.40 -4.38 3.98
N CYS A 9 2.53 -4.93 4.43
CA CYS A 9 3.82 -4.26 4.53
C CYS A 9 4.80 -4.80 3.49
N GLY A 10 5.68 -3.95 2.99
CA GLY A 10 6.76 -4.34 2.08
C GLY A 10 7.30 -3.18 1.27
N LYS A 11 8.49 -3.37 0.72
CA LYS A 11 9.16 -2.37 -0.13
C LYS A 11 8.28 -1.96 -1.30
N ILE A 12 8.53 -0.78 -1.83
CA ILE A 12 7.94 -0.40 -3.12
C ILE A 12 8.27 -1.48 -4.16
N CYS A 13 7.37 -1.76 -5.07
CA CYS A 13 7.52 -2.82 -6.09
C CYS A 13 7.75 -4.25 -5.55
N ALA A 14 7.54 -4.52 -4.26
CA ALA A 14 7.63 -5.87 -3.70
C ALA A 14 6.51 -6.83 -4.16
N GLY A 15 5.49 -6.33 -4.87
CA GLY A 15 4.35 -7.15 -5.29
C GLY A 15 3.15 -7.11 -4.35
N LYS A 16 3.09 -6.12 -3.44
CA LYS A 16 1.97 -5.92 -2.49
C LYS A 16 0.62 -5.96 -3.19
N SER A 17 0.42 -5.17 -4.24
CA SER A 17 -0.86 -5.10 -4.96
C SER A 17 -1.27 -6.42 -5.61
N THR A 18 -0.31 -7.25 -6.04
CA THR A 18 -0.59 -8.61 -6.54
C THR A 18 -1.07 -9.52 -5.40
N TYR A 19 -0.38 -9.47 -4.26
CA TYR A 19 -0.77 -10.20 -3.07
C TYR A 19 -2.13 -9.75 -2.53
N THR A 20 -2.35 -8.44 -2.46
CA THR A 20 -3.60 -7.83 -2.00
C THR A 20 -4.80 -8.30 -2.83
N LYS A 21 -4.67 -8.36 -4.16
CA LYS A 21 -5.74 -8.90 -5.04
C LYS A 21 -6.14 -10.35 -4.70
N LYS A 22 -5.19 -11.17 -4.28
CA LYS A 22 -5.46 -12.53 -3.80
C LYS A 22 -6.13 -12.49 -2.43
N LEU A 23 -5.59 -11.71 -1.51
CA LEU A 23 -6.08 -11.58 -0.15
C LEU A 23 -7.52 -11.06 -0.08
N ILE A 24 -7.91 -10.11 -0.95
CA ILE A 24 -9.28 -9.60 -1.09
C ILE A 24 -10.26 -10.75 -1.30
N LYS A 25 -9.95 -11.66 -2.23
CA LYS A 25 -10.81 -12.79 -2.56
C LYS A 25 -10.88 -13.81 -1.42
N GLU A 26 -9.73 -14.14 -0.82
CA GLU A 26 -9.63 -15.13 0.25
C GLU A 26 -10.31 -14.68 1.54
N LYS A 27 -10.13 -13.42 1.89
CA LYS A 27 -10.66 -12.85 3.14
C LYS A 27 -11.99 -12.14 2.96
N LYS A 28 -12.51 -12.01 1.73
CA LYS A 28 -13.71 -11.21 1.40
C LYS A 28 -13.59 -9.80 2.00
N ALA A 29 -12.46 -9.14 1.74
CA ALA A 29 -12.10 -7.88 2.34
C ALA A 29 -12.23 -6.72 1.35
N VAL A 30 -12.40 -5.50 1.89
CA VAL A 30 -12.30 -4.25 1.13
C VAL A 30 -10.86 -3.76 1.21
N ASN A 31 -10.27 -3.45 0.05
CA ASN A 31 -8.95 -2.83 -0.02
C ASN A 31 -9.06 -1.32 0.18
N LEU A 32 -8.25 -0.78 1.06
CA LEU A 32 -8.06 0.65 1.27
C LEU A 32 -6.62 0.99 0.90
N SER A 33 -6.43 1.64 -0.24
CA SER A 33 -5.12 2.01 -0.77
C SER A 33 -4.97 3.53 -0.82
N VAL A 34 -3.88 4.04 -0.25
CA VAL A 34 -3.53 5.46 -0.31
C VAL A 34 -3.20 5.85 -1.74
N ASP A 35 -2.38 5.05 -2.43
CA ASP A 35 -1.97 5.33 -3.81
C ASP A 35 -3.18 5.37 -4.77
N GLU A 36 -4.13 4.44 -4.63
CA GLU A 36 -5.34 4.42 -5.45
C GLU A 36 -6.13 5.72 -5.31
N ILE A 37 -6.32 6.19 -4.08
CA ILE A 37 -7.10 7.40 -3.81
C ILE A 37 -6.34 8.65 -4.26
N THR A 38 -5.06 8.76 -3.93
CA THR A 38 -4.27 9.94 -4.28
C THR A 38 -4.09 10.07 -5.79
N LEU A 39 -3.87 8.97 -6.50
CA LEU A 39 -3.83 8.95 -7.97
C LEU A 39 -5.18 9.32 -8.60
N ALA A 40 -6.28 8.79 -8.05
CA ALA A 40 -7.62 9.11 -8.56
C ALA A 40 -8.02 10.57 -8.38
N LEU A 41 -7.65 11.19 -7.25
CA LEU A 41 -8.04 12.55 -6.92
C LEU A 41 -7.07 13.62 -7.45
N PHE A 42 -5.77 13.33 -7.45
CA PHE A 42 -4.72 14.33 -7.70
C PHE A 42 -3.80 13.99 -8.88
N GLY A 43 -3.93 12.80 -9.45
CA GLY A 43 -3.03 12.31 -10.51
C GLY A 43 -1.62 11.99 -9.98
N SER A 44 -0.67 11.81 -10.90
CA SER A 44 0.72 11.44 -10.56
C SER A 44 1.63 12.62 -10.20
N HIS A 45 1.15 13.87 -10.31
CA HIS A 45 1.96 15.08 -10.17
C HIS A 45 1.40 16.02 -9.08
N CYS A 46 1.44 15.57 -7.83
CA CYS A 46 0.98 16.37 -6.68
C CYS A 46 2.01 17.41 -6.20
N GLY A 47 3.22 17.40 -6.74
CA GLY A 47 4.29 18.32 -6.33
C GLY A 47 4.60 18.21 -4.83
N GLN A 48 4.83 19.35 -4.19
CA GLN A 48 5.17 19.45 -2.76
C GLN A 48 4.04 19.02 -1.81
N MET A 49 2.80 18.92 -2.32
CA MET A 49 1.65 18.51 -1.51
C MET A 49 1.46 17.01 -1.40
N HIS A 50 2.26 16.21 -2.10
CA HIS A 50 2.12 14.75 -2.15
C HIS A 50 2.07 14.12 -0.75
N ASP A 51 3.06 14.40 0.08
CA ASP A 51 3.16 13.82 1.42
C ASP A 51 1.98 14.23 2.31
N THR A 52 1.54 15.50 2.21
CA THR A 52 0.36 16.00 2.92
C THR A 52 -0.92 15.26 2.49
N TYR A 53 -1.07 15.01 1.18
CA TYR A 53 -2.24 14.27 0.69
C TYR A 53 -2.20 12.79 1.10
N CYS A 54 -1.03 12.17 1.08
CA CYS A 54 -0.85 10.80 1.59
C CYS A 54 -1.22 10.70 3.08
N GLU A 55 -0.69 11.59 3.92
CA GLU A 55 -0.98 11.63 5.36
C GLU A 55 -2.49 11.82 5.64
N ARG A 56 -3.11 12.79 4.99
CA ARG A 56 -4.56 13.03 5.14
C ARG A 56 -5.39 11.85 4.70
N THR A 57 -4.99 11.20 3.59
CA THR A 57 -5.65 10.00 3.08
C THR A 57 -5.49 8.85 4.07
N GLN A 58 -4.31 8.61 4.63
CA GLN A 58 -4.09 7.59 5.66
C GLN A 58 -5.00 7.81 6.86
N ASN A 59 -5.03 9.04 7.39
CA ASN A 59 -5.89 9.39 8.54
C ASN A 59 -7.38 9.16 8.24
N TYR A 60 -7.84 9.52 7.05
CA TYR A 60 -9.20 9.23 6.60
C TYR A 60 -9.45 7.72 6.53
N LEU A 61 -8.52 6.94 5.97
CA LEU A 61 -8.66 5.51 5.80
C LEU A 61 -8.61 4.73 7.12
N PHE A 62 -7.83 5.16 8.10
CA PHE A 62 -7.90 4.61 9.45
C PHE A 62 -9.31 4.71 10.05
N ASN A 63 -9.92 5.89 9.98
CA ASN A 63 -11.29 6.09 10.46
C ASN A 63 -12.33 5.34 9.62
N LYS A 64 -12.12 5.25 8.30
CA LYS A 64 -13.00 4.50 7.40
C LYS A 64 -12.96 3.00 7.67
N SER A 65 -11.77 2.46 7.98
CA SER A 65 -11.61 1.05 8.33
C SER A 65 -12.38 0.67 9.61
N LEU A 66 -12.43 1.56 10.63
CA LEU A 66 -13.25 1.33 11.82
C LEU A 66 -14.74 1.17 11.47
N GLN A 67 -15.25 2.00 10.55
CA GLN A 67 -16.65 1.91 10.12
C GLN A 67 -16.93 0.58 9.42
N LEU A 68 -16.05 0.16 8.51
CA LEU A 68 -16.20 -1.08 7.75
C LEU A 68 -16.14 -2.31 8.67
N VAL A 69 -15.16 -2.37 9.58
CA VAL A 69 -15.04 -3.49 10.52
C VAL A 69 -16.26 -3.60 11.44
N LYS A 70 -16.81 -2.49 11.90
CA LYS A 70 -18.04 -2.47 12.72
C LYS A 70 -19.27 -3.02 11.97
N THR A 71 -19.26 -2.97 10.64
CA THR A 71 -20.33 -3.60 9.81
C THR A 71 -20.02 -5.06 9.44
N GLY A 72 -18.96 -5.64 9.99
CA GLY A 72 -18.59 -7.04 9.75
C GLY A 72 -17.74 -7.25 8.48
N ILE A 73 -17.17 -6.19 7.91
CA ILE A 73 -16.39 -6.25 6.69
C ILE A 73 -14.90 -6.25 7.03
N ASN A 74 -14.17 -7.27 6.55
CA ASN A 74 -12.72 -7.30 6.62
C ASN A 74 -12.09 -6.18 5.78
N VAL A 75 -10.99 -5.62 6.27
CA VAL A 75 -10.30 -4.50 5.63
C VAL A 75 -8.84 -4.85 5.39
N ILE A 76 -8.31 -4.46 4.23
CA ILE A 76 -6.88 -4.49 3.92
C ILE A 76 -6.39 -3.06 3.84
N LEU A 77 -5.31 -2.75 4.56
CA LEU A 77 -4.59 -1.48 4.48
C LEU A 77 -3.37 -1.68 3.57
N ASP A 78 -3.36 -1.00 2.41
CA ASP A 78 -2.34 -1.17 1.36
C ASP A 78 -1.65 0.16 1.03
N TRP A 79 -0.66 0.55 1.87
CA TRP A 79 0.23 1.70 1.61
C TRP A 79 1.68 1.54 2.07
N GLY A 80 2.15 0.30 2.21
CA GLY A 80 3.56 -0.03 2.37
C GLY A 80 4.04 -0.19 3.81
N PHE A 81 3.67 0.66 4.77
CA PHE A 81 4.07 0.59 6.18
C PHE A 81 5.59 0.42 6.34
N TRP A 82 6.35 1.37 5.80
CA TRP A 82 7.79 1.23 5.64
C TRP A 82 8.58 1.31 6.93
N GLN A 83 8.13 2.13 7.89
CA GLN A 83 8.80 2.31 9.16
C GLN A 83 8.14 1.48 10.26
N LYS A 84 8.93 1.06 11.24
CA LYS A 84 8.42 0.33 12.40
C LYS A 84 7.35 1.13 13.14
N GLU A 85 7.59 2.44 13.29
CA GLU A 85 6.66 3.35 13.96
C GLU A 85 5.26 3.36 13.31
N GLU A 86 5.20 3.34 11.97
CA GLU A 86 3.92 3.28 11.24
C GLU A 86 3.17 1.97 11.52
N ARG A 87 3.91 0.84 11.55
CA ARG A 87 3.34 -0.48 11.85
C ARG A 87 2.83 -0.57 13.29
N ASP A 88 3.63 -0.08 14.23
CA ASP A 88 3.27 -0.05 15.65
C ASP A 88 2.06 0.86 15.88
N PHE A 89 2.03 2.03 15.26
CA PHE A 89 0.89 2.94 15.31
C PHE A 89 -0.38 2.26 14.81
N ALA A 90 -0.33 1.62 13.64
CA ALA A 90 -1.49 0.94 13.08
C ALA A 90 -2.02 -0.17 13.99
N LYS A 91 -1.13 -1.03 14.49
CA LYS A 91 -1.50 -2.10 15.44
C LYS A 91 -2.13 -1.51 16.71
N GLN A 92 -1.52 -0.48 17.30
CA GLN A 92 -2.02 0.14 18.53
C GLN A 92 -3.35 0.86 18.30
N PHE A 93 -3.52 1.53 17.14
CA PHE A 93 -4.77 2.19 16.77
C PHE A 93 -5.94 1.19 16.78
N PHE A 94 -5.81 0.06 16.12
CA PHE A 94 -6.88 -0.94 16.08
C PHE A 94 -7.06 -1.67 17.42
N LYS A 95 -5.99 -1.95 18.13
CA LYS A 95 -6.04 -2.53 19.49
C LYS A 95 -6.86 -1.65 20.45
N ASN A 96 -6.69 -0.34 20.40
CA ASN A 96 -7.46 0.61 21.22
C ASN A 96 -8.96 0.58 20.90
N HIS A 97 -9.34 0.06 19.74
CA HIS A 97 -10.74 -0.11 19.30
C HIS A 97 -11.22 -1.57 19.41
N ASN A 98 -10.46 -2.45 20.07
CA ASN A 98 -10.74 -3.90 20.22
C ASN A 98 -10.87 -4.62 18.87
N ILE A 99 -10.12 -4.19 17.85
CA ILE A 99 -10.10 -4.80 16.52
C ILE A 99 -8.81 -5.59 16.35
N GLN A 100 -8.92 -6.85 15.91
CA GLN A 100 -7.78 -7.69 15.59
C GLN A 100 -7.11 -7.26 14.29
N THR A 101 -5.77 -7.28 14.29
CA THR A 101 -4.94 -7.01 13.10
C THR A 101 -4.10 -8.22 12.76
N GLU A 102 -3.78 -8.39 11.48
CA GLU A 102 -2.75 -9.33 10.99
C GLU A 102 -1.77 -8.54 10.10
N LEU A 103 -0.47 -8.57 10.44
CA LEU A 103 0.58 -7.95 9.64
C LEU A 103 1.16 -8.97 8.66
N HIS A 104 1.01 -8.70 7.36
CA HIS A 104 1.53 -9.50 6.26
C HIS A 104 2.73 -8.79 5.64
N TYR A 105 3.92 -9.36 5.73
CA TYR A 105 5.12 -8.81 5.14
C TYR A 105 5.46 -9.50 3.82
N ILE A 106 5.56 -8.70 2.75
CA ILE A 106 5.95 -9.19 1.43
C ILE A 106 7.45 -9.01 1.26
N ASP A 107 8.17 -10.13 1.37
CA ASP A 107 9.61 -10.21 1.26
C ASP A 107 10.00 -10.77 -0.10
N VAL A 108 10.75 -10.00 -0.88
CA VAL A 108 11.21 -10.42 -2.20
C VAL A 108 12.72 -10.23 -2.32
N PRO A 109 13.44 -11.16 -2.98
CA PRO A 109 14.87 -11.00 -3.29
C PRO A 109 15.12 -9.71 -4.05
N TYR A 110 16.34 -9.16 -3.88
CA TYR A 110 16.73 -7.88 -4.49
C TYR A 110 16.59 -7.90 -6.02
N GLU A 111 17.01 -8.97 -6.68
CA GLU A 111 16.92 -9.14 -8.14
C GLU A 111 15.46 -9.13 -8.62
N LYS A 112 14.58 -9.76 -7.86
CA LYS A 112 13.14 -9.75 -8.16
C LYS A 112 12.53 -8.37 -7.98
N TRP A 113 12.94 -7.66 -6.94
CA TRP A 113 12.55 -6.28 -6.71
C TRP A 113 12.96 -5.36 -7.87
N GLN A 114 14.20 -5.44 -8.35
CA GLN A 114 14.67 -4.68 -9.51
C GLN A 114 13.85 -4.97 -10.76
N GLN A 115 13.62 -6.25 -11.09
CA GLN A 115 12.80 -6.63 -12.21
C GLN A 115 11.36 -6.08 -12.13
N ASN A 116 10.78 -6.09 -10.92
CA ASN A 116 9.45 -5.54 -10.71
C ASN A 116 9.42 -4.02 -10.91
N LEU A 117 10.46 -3.31 -10.46
CA LEU A 117 10.60 -1.86 -10.65
C LEU A 117 10.71 -1.50 -12.13
N GLU A 118 11.56 -2.19 -12.86
CA GLU A 118 11.73 -2.00 -14.33
C GLU A 118 10.42 -2.25 -15.08
N LYS A 119 9.74 -3.35 -14.78
CA LYS A 119 8.45 -3.70 -15.40
C LYS A 119 7.37 -2.66 -15.12
N ARG A 120 7.32 -2.15 -13.88
CA ARG A 120 6.38 -1.08 -13.49
C ARG A 120 6.65 0.18 -14.28
N ASN A 121 7.89 0.64 -14.32
CA ASN A 121 8.27 1.86 -15.02
C ASN A 121 8.03 1.75 -16.54
N ALA A 122 8.37 0.61 -17.16
CA ALA A 122 8.11 0.36 -18.57
C ALA A 122 6.60 0.40 -18.89
N ARG A 123 5.76 -0.19 -18.03
CA ARG A 123 4.31 -0.14 -18.17
C ARG A 123 3.79 1.30 -18.10
N ILE A 124 4.23 2.10 -17.13
CA ILE A 124 3.80 3.50 -16.97
C ILE A 124 4.16 4.32 -18.21
N LEU A 125 5.38 4.19 -18.72
CA LEU A 125 5.82 4.88 -19.94
C LEU A 125 4.99 4.48 -21.17
N GLN A 126 4.62 3.20 -21.27
CA GLN A 126 3.75 2.71 -22.33
C GLN A 126 2.33 3.26 -22.23
N GLU A 127 1.76 3.28 -21.02
CA GLU A 127 0.44 3.87 -20.74
C GLU A 127 0.41 5.37 -21.08
N GLU A 128 1.45 6.11 -20.68
CA GLU A 128 1.57 7.54 -21.00
C GLU A 128 1.70 7.79 -22.53
N ALA A 129 2.47 6.96 -23.24
CA ALA A 129 2.62 7.09 -24.69
C ALA A 129 1.33 6.78 -25.47
N GLN A 130 0.44 5.97 -24.91
CA GLN A 130 -0.84 5.59 -25.50
C GLN A 130 -2.01 6.47 -25.03
N LYS A 131 -1.76 7.38 -24.10
CA LYS A 131 -2.80 8.21 -23.48
C LYS A 131 -3.46 9.13 -24.51
N ASN A 132 -4.77 9.07 -24.61
CA ASN A 132 -5.55 10.02 -25.39
C ASN A 132 -5.74 11.31 -24.55
N PRO A 133 -5.22 12.48 -24.99
CA PRO A 133 -5.35 13.73 -24.23
C PRO A 133 -6.81 14.20 -24.01
N LYS A 134 -7.76 13.66 -24.78
CA LYS A 134 -9.17 14.00 -24.69
C LYS A 134 -9.97 13.11 -23.74
N GLU A 135 -9.35 12.07 -23.20
CA GLU A 135 -9.99 11.12 -22.30
C GLU A 135 -9.45 11.26 -20.89
N PHE A 136 -10.35 11.30 -19.91
CA PHE A 136 -9.95 11.21 -18.52
C PHE A 136 -9.40 9.82 -18.22
N SER A 137 -8.18 9.75 -17.75
CA SER A 137 -7.58 8.48 -17.30
C SER A 137 -6.87 8.68 -15.97
N VAL A 138 -7.07 7.73 -15.06
CA VAL A 138 -6.32 7.67 -13.80
C VAL A 138 -5.02 6.94 -14.05
N PRO A 139 -3.86 7.49 -13.64
CA PRO A 139 -2.59 6.79 -13.73
C PRO A 139 -2.65 5.47 -12.95
N SER A 140 -2.05 4.41 -13.47
CA SER A 140 -2.06 3.10 -12.82
C SER A 140 -1.15 3.04 -11.60
N ASP A 141 -0.10 3.89 -11.59
CA ASP A 141 0.96 3.90 -10.58
C ASP A 141 1.81 5.18 -10.67
N TYR A 142 2.70 5.39 -9.67
CA TYR A 142 3.74 6.42 -9.73
C TYR A 142 4.99 5.89 -10.42
N PHE A 143 5.59 6.68 -11.30
CA PHE A 143 6.92 6.42 -11.87
C PHE A 143 8.00 6.58 -10.79
N ILE A 144 8.90 5.60 -10.69
CA ILE A 144 9.95 5.56 -9.67
C ILE A 144 11.31 5.58 -10.37
N ASP A 145 11.97 6.72 -10.39
CA ASP A 145 13.34 6.81 -10.88
C ASP A 145 14.35 6.14 -9.92
N GLN A 146 15.61 6.04 -10.36
CA GLN A 146 16.66 5.39 -9.57
C GLN A 146 16.93 6.09 -8.23
N ASN A 147 16.87 7.43 -8.17
CA ASN A 147 17.12 8.19 -6.96
C ASN A 147 15.99 7.97 -5.94
N LEU A 148 14.76 7.99 -6.42
CA LEU A 148 13.58 7.73 -5.59
C LEU A 148 13.55 6.28 -5.11
N ALA A 149 13.93 5.32 -5.98
CA ALA A 149 14.06 3.91 -5.61
C ALA A 149 15.11 3.70 -4.51
N ALA A 150 16.28 4.35 -4.61
CA ALA A 150 17.34 4.29 -3.60
C ALA A 150 16.87 4.90 -2.27
N LYS A 151 16.19 6.05 -2.31
CA LYS A 151 15.60 6.69 -1.12
C LYS A 151 14.61 5.75 -0.42
N PHE A 152 13.69 5.15 -1.15
CA PHE A 152 12.70 4.25 -0.58
C PHE A 152 13.32 2.96 -0.03
N HIS A 153 14.38 2.47 -0.66
CA HIS A 153 15.12 1.32 -0.16
C HIS A 153 15.78 1.61 1.20
N GLN A 154 16.30 2.82 1.40
CA GLN A 154 16.90 3.25 2.66
C GLN A 154 15.87 3.51 3.76
N LEU A 155 14.69 4.01 3.40
CA LEU A 155 13.62 4.31 4.35
C LEU A 155 12.89 3.06 4.87
N PHE A 156 13.03 1.93 4.17
CA PHE A 156 12.31 0.72 4.55
C PHE A 156 13.02 -0.02 5.69
N GLU A 157 12.37 -0.07 6.83
CA GLU A 157 12.79 -0.87 7.98
C GLU A 157 12.17 -2.27 7.90
N VAL A 158 13.01 -3.29 7.67
CA VAL A 158 12.57 -4.68 7.60
C VAL A 158 11.92 -5.08 8.93
N PRO A 159 10.66 -5.57 8.90
CA PRO A 159 10.02 -6.00 10.14
C PRO A 159 10.75 -7.18 10.77
N THR A 160 10.74 -7.25 12.09
CA THR A 160 11.28 -8.40 12.82
C THR A 160 10.28 -9.57 12.80
N PRO A 161 10.73 -10.83 12.97
CA PRO A 161 9.83 -12.00 12.94
C PRO A 161 8.67 -11.93 13.94
N ASP A 162 8.88 -11.30 15.09
CA ASP A 162 7.85 -11.11 16.12
C ASP A 162 6.82 -10.01 15.77
N GLU A 163 7.13 -9.13 14.83
CA GLU A 163 6.15 -8.18 14.31
C GLU A 163 5.16 -8.80 13.32
N VAL A 164 5.54 -9.88 12.64
CA VAL A 164 4.89 -10.39 11.42
C VAL A 164 4.02 -11.61 11.72
N ASP A 165 2.74 -11.53 11.36
CA ASP A 165 1.83 -12.68 11.47
C ASP A 165 1.95 -13.61 10.25
N VAL A 166 2.17 -13.05 9.05
CA VAL A 166 2.32 -13.81 7.80
C VAL A 166 3.51 -13.29 6.99
N TRP A 167 4.53 -14.13 6.82
CA TRP A 167 5.71 -13.84 6.00
C TRP A 167 5.54 -14.44 4.61
N VAL A 168 5.42 -13.57 3.59
CA VAL A 168 5.21 -13.94 2.19
C VAL A 168 6.53 -13.82 1.42
N LYS A 169 7.00 -14.95 0.87
CA LYS A 169 8.23 -15.05 0.07
C LYS A 169 7.90 -15.30 -1.40
#